data_d1bc47ab46b3cae85b19fdf787670d72
#
_entry.id   d1bc47ab46b3cae85b19fdf787670d72
#
_cell.length_a   1.000
_cell.length_b   1.000
_cell.length_c   1.000
_cell.angle_alpha   90.00
_cell.angle_beta   90.00
_cell.angle_gamma   90.00
#
_symmetry.space_group_name_H-M   'P 1'
#
loop_
_entity.id
_entity.type
_entity.pdbx_description
1 polymer ?
#
loop_
_entity_poly.entity_id
_entity_poly.type
_entity_poly.pdbx_seq_one_letter_code
_entity_poly.pdbx_strand_id
1 'polypeptide(L)'
;ISSTTSSEVRLIKSDSPDMIPQIFLPREEDHLYSVDHDPASSRFLIESNWNALNFRLLETDLNNSSDKNKWKELIPHREQVLLQSVIPFPNHLIIMERENGLRKLKILHKESKAVKEINFNDPTYTAYLASNPEYYVDRFYFGYSSMRTPDSLFSVVLSNGRKRLLKQAEVKGVFSSSDYKVEREFITARDGTQVPVSIVYKKNKFKKNENPIFLYGY
;
A
#
# COMPACT_ATOMS: atom_id res chain seq x y z
N ILE A 1 -10.71 16.77 -5.04
CA ILE A 1 -11.09 16.82 -6.47
C ILE A 1 -9.90 16.34 -7.28
N SER A 2 -10.02 15.25 -8.02
CA SER A 2 -8.92 14.67 -8.79
C SER A 2 -9.31 14.43 -10.25
N SER A 3 -8.31 14.45 -11.12
CA SER A 3 -8.34 13.95 -12.49
C SER A 3 -7.27 12.87 -12.65
N THR A 4 -7.03 12.42 -13.88
CA THR A 4 -5.99 11.42 -14.16
C THR A 4 -4.58 11.91 -13.83
N THR A 5 -4.31 13.21 -14.03
CA THR A 5 -2.97 13.79 -13.95
C THR A 5 -2.80 14.83 -12.86
N SER A 6 -3.88 15.30 -12.22
CA SER A 6 -3.80 16.34 -11.19
C SER A 6 -4.85 16.17 -10.10
N SER A 7 -4.53 16.63 -8.90
CA SER A 7 -5.44 16.64 -7.76
C SER A 7 -5.46 18.01 -7.05
N GLU A 8 -6.53 18.26 -6.30
CA GLU A 8 -6.67 19.39 -5.39
C GLU A 8 -7.36 18.90 -4.11
N VAL A 9 -6.77 19.17 -2.97
CA VAL A 9 -7.33 18.85 -1.66
C VAL A 9 -7.87 20.12 -1.02
N ARG A 10 -9.05 20.01 -0.41
CA ARG A 10 -9.69 21.10 0.34
C ARG A 10 -9.99 20.62 1.73
N LEU A 11 -9.77 21.50 2.71
CA LEU A 11 -9.98 21.24 4.12
C LEU A 11 -11.21 21.99 4.63
N ILE A 12 -11.96 21.34 5.52
CA ILE A 12 -13.03 21.94 6.32
C ILE A 12 -12.74 21.58 7.77
N LYS A 13 -12.90 22.54 8.69
CA LYS A 13 -12.82 22.23 10.11
C LYS A 13 -14.02 21.38 10.53
N SER A 14 -13.79 20.32 11.28
CA SER A 14 -14.84 19.40 11.73
C SER A 14 -15.86 20.06 12.67
N ASP A 15 -15.43 21.08 13.41
CA ASP A 15 -16.29 21.86 14.31
C ASP A 15 -17.05 23.00 13.61
N SER A 16 -16.79 23.24 12.34
CA SER A 16 -17.36 24.33 11.54
C SER A 16 -17.64 23.87 10.10
N PRO A 17 -18.51 22.84 9.91
CA PRO A 17 -18.71 22.18 8.62
C PRO A 17 -19.35 23.08 7.55
N ASP A 18 -20.01 24.16 7.95
CA ASP A 18 -20.65 25.13 7.05
C ASP A 18 -19.68 26.17 6.47
N MET A 19 -18.41 26.14 6.86
CA MET A 19 -17.38 27.03 6.31
C MET A 19 -17.05 26.68 4.85
N ILE A 20 -16.63 27.70 4.10
CA ILE A 20 -16.09 27.50 2.74
C ILE A 20 -14.83 26.65 2.84
N PRO A 21 -14.73 25.54 2.05
CA PRO A 21 -13.55 24.70 2.06
C PRO A 21 -12.28 25.47 1.67
N GLN A 22 -11.27 25.38 2.52
CA GLN A 22 -9.97 26.01 2.27
C GLN A 22 -9.12 25.11 1.34
N ILE A 23 -8.57 25.67 0.27
CA ILE A 23 -7.65 24.96 -0.61
C ILE A 23 -6.33 24.71 0.15
N PHE A 24 -5.88 23.46 0.18
CA PHE A 24 -4.61 23.06 0.79
C PHE A 24 -3.42 23.51 -0.08
N LEU A 25 -3.44 23.11 -1.35
CA LEU A 25 -2.55 23.58 -2.40
C LEU A 25 -3.38 23.72 -3.68
N PRO A 26 -3.27 24.83 -4.42
CA PRO A 26 -3.93 24.98 -5.71
C PRO A 26 -3.56 23.86 -6.68
N ARG A 27 -4.50 23.52 -7.57
CA ARG A 27 -4.27 22.53 -8.61
C ARG A 27 -3.15 22.96 -9.54
N GLU A 28 -2.24 22.03 -9.80
CA GLU A 28 -1.16 22.18 -10.78
C GLU A 28 -1.23 21.03 -11.80
N GLU A 29 -0.83 21.31 -13.02
CA GLU A 29 -0.72 20.28 -14.06
C GLU A 29 0.31 19.21 -13.65
N ASP A 30 0.00 17.93 -13.93
CA ASP A 30 0.82 16.77 -13.62
C ASP A 30 1.22 16.61 -12.13
N HIS A 31 0.54 17.32 -11.23
CA HIS A 31 0.74 17.17 -9.80
C HIS A 31 -0.40 16.38 -9.15
N LEU A 32 -0.11 15.15 -8.78
CA LEU A 32 -0.96 14.29 -7.98
C LEU A 32 -0.50 14.31 -6.53
N TYR A 33 -1.42 14.61 -5.62
CA TYR A 33 -1.13 14.51 -4.19
C TYR A 33 -2.39 14.15 -3.39
N SER A 34 -2.20 13.52 -2.26
CA SER A 34 -3.20 13.29 -1.22
C SER A 34 -2.72 13.87 0.11
N VAL A 35 -3.64 14.13 1.02
CA VAL A 35 -3.34 14.71 2.32
C VAL A 35 -4.08 13.96 3.40
N ASP A 36 -3.34 13.51 4.43
CA ASP A 36 -3.88 12.98 5.66
C ASP A 36 -3.46 13.84 6.85
N HIS A 37 -4.31 13.95 7.85
CA HIS A 37 -4.00 14.65 9.09
C HIS A 37 -3.45 13.69 10.14
N ASP A 38 -2.36 14.05 10.77
CA ASP A 38 -1.77 13.34 11.92
C ASP A 38 -2.08 14.13 13.21
N PRO A 39 -3.13 13.77 13.96
CA PRO A 39 -3.57 14.53 15.12
C PRO A 39 -2.52 14.66 16.23
N ALA A 40 -1.69 13.63 16.46
CA ALA A 40 -0.69 13.65 17.52
C ALA A 40 0.41 14.69 17.29
N SER A 41 0.79 14.92 16.04
CA SER A 41 1.78 15.93 15.66
C SER A 41 1.18 17.25 15.19
N SER A 42 -0.14 17.30 14.99
CA SER A 42 -0.85 18.42 14.32
C SER A 42 -0.27 18.75 12.94
N ARG A 43 0.25 17.72 12.25
CA ARG A 43 0.86 17.81 10.92
C ARG A 43 -0.05 17.21 9.86
N PHE A 44 0.11 17.68 8.65
CA PHE A 44 -0.44 17.07 7.46
C PHE A 44 0.63 16.22 6.78
N LEU A 45 0.29 14.98 6.48
CA LEU A 45 1.10 14.06 5.69
C LEU A 45 0.66 14.17 4.24
N ILE A 46 1.61 14.33 3.34
CA ILE A 46 1.35 14.55 1.93
C ILE A 46 2.06 13.49 1.11
N GLU A 47 1.28 12.61 0.49
CA GLU A 47 1.80 11.74 -0.56
C GLU A 47 1.78 12.53 -1.87
N SER A 48 2.92 12.69 -2.54
CA SER A 48 3.04 13.58 -3.70
C SER A 48 4.00 13.04 -4.75
N ASN A 49 3.64 13.21 -6.02
CA ASN A 49 4.52 12.98 -7.15
C ASN A 49 5.37 14.21 -7.53
N TRP A 50 5.31 15.30 -6.77
CA TRP A 50 6.12 16.48 -7.02
C TRP A 50 7.62 16.17 -6.98
N ASN A 51 8.30 16.28 -8.13
CA ASN A 51 9.69 15.83 -8.36
C ASN A 51 9.94 14.37 -7.91
N ALA A 52 8.94 13.50 -8.05
CA ALA A 52 8.95 12.15 -7.49
C ALA A 52 7.98 11.23 -8.26
N LEU A 53 8.39 10.71 -9.41
CA LEU A 53 7.54 9.90 -10.29
C LEU A 53 6.82 8.75 -9.54
N ASN A 54 7.50 8.10 -8.60
CA ASN A 54 6.98 7.03 -7.77
C ASN A 54 6.50 7.51 -6.39
N PHE A 55 6.13 8.77 -6.29
CA PHE A 55 5.69 9.44 -5.08
C PHE A 55 6.73 9.47 -3.96
N ARG A 56 6.52 10.36 -3.02
CA ARG A 56 7.24 10.51 -1.75
C ARG A 56 6.29 10.98 -0.67
N LEU A 57 6.65 10.81 0.58
CA LEU A 57 5.92 11.31 1.73
C LEU A 57 6.58 12.58 2.25
N LEU A 58 5.78 13.62 2.40
CA LEU A 58 6.16 14.90 2.95
C LEU A 58 5.27 15.23 4.15
N GLU A 59 5.71 16.16 5.00
CA GLU A 59 4.89 16.71 6.08
C GLU A 59 4.92 18.24 6.07
N THR A 60 3.82 18.86 6.51
CA THR A 60 3.72 20.30 6.70
C THR A 60 2.74 20.64 7.82
N ASP A 61 2.69 21.89 8.23
CA ASP A 61 1.59 22.47 9.02
C ASP A 61 0.61 23.23 8.12
N LEU A 62 -0.53 23.63 8.68
CA LEU A 62 -1.57 24.33 7.93
C LEU A 62 -1.11 25.68 7.35
N ASN A 63 -0.27 26.42 8.09
CA ASN A 63 0.20 27.74 7.66
C ASN A 63 1.14 27.68 6.46
N ASN A 64 1.80 26.54 6.28
CA ASN A 64 2.77 26.29 5.21
C ASN A 64 2.23 25.34 4.12
N SER A 65 0.94 25.00 4.16
CA SER A 65 0.33 24.02 3.25
C SER A 65 0.46 24.39 1.78
N SER A 66 0.36 25.67 1.44
CA SER A 66 0.43 26.18 0.06
C SER A 66 1.85 26.42 -0.46
N ASP A 67 2.88 26.22 0.35
CA ASP A 67 4.29 26.43 -0.04
C ASP A 67 5.07 25.12 0.00
N LYS A 68 5.21 24.46 -1.14
CA LYS A 68 5.91 23.18 -1.28
C LYS A 68 7.38 23.22 -0.82
N ASN A 69 8.04 24.39 -0.85
CA ASN A 69 9.41 24.53 -0.39
C ASN A 69 9.57 24.41 1.14
N LYS A 70 8.45 24.55 1.87
CA LYS A 70 8.40 24.36 3.33
C LYS A 70 7.95 22.97 3.75
N TRP A 71 7.63 22.12 2.79
CA TRP A 71 7.28 20.74 3.09
C TRP A 71 8.54 19.95 3.42
N LYS A 72 8.53 19.25 4.52
CA LYS A 72 9.65 18.43 4.99
C LYS A 72 9.48 16.99 4.53
N GLU A 73 10.50 16.44 3.89
CA GLU A 73 10.49 15.07 3.43
C GLU A 73 10.62 14.07 4.59
N LEU A 74 9.71 13.09 4.63
CA LEU A 74 9.70 11.97 5.59
C LEU A 74 10.14 10.66 4.94
N ILE A 75 9.67 10.38 3.73
CA ILE A 75 10.07 9.21 2.93
C ILE A 75 10.45 9.74 1.54
N PRO A 76 11.73 9.59 1.15
CA PRO A 76 12.20 10.08 -0.15
C PRO A 76 11.65 9.26 -1.31
N HIS A 77 11.67 9.86 -2.48
CA HIS A 77 11.42 9.18 -3.74
C HIS A 77 12.42 8.03 -3.96
N ARG A 78 11.94 6.93 -4.53
CA ARG A 78 12.76 5.78 -4.93
C ARG A 78 12.33 5.32 -6.32
N GLU A 79 13.28 5.18 -7.22
CA GLU A 79 13.00 4.84 -8.62
C GLU A 79 12.34 3.46 -8.81
N GLN A 80 12.65 2.50 -7.92
CA GLN A 80 12.18 1.12 -8.02
C GLN A 80 11.01 0.81 -7.08
N VAL A 81 10.53 1.79 -6.31
CA VAL A 81 9.49 1.59 -5.30
C VAL A 81 8.43 2.68 -5.41
N LEU A 82 7.22 2.27 -5.77
CA LEU A 82 6.06 3.16 -5.79
C LEU A 82 5.46 3.25 -4.39
N LEU A 83 5.45 4.44 -3.80
CA LEU A 83 4.67 4.72 -2.59
C LEU A 83 3.19 4.80 -2.98
N GLN A 84 2.34 3.96 -2.39
CA GLN A 84 0.94 3.86 -2.76
C GLN A 84 -0.02 4.44 -1.73
N SER A 85 0.29 4.31 -0.44
CA SER A 85 -0.55 4.84 0.63
C SER A 85 0.20 4.86 1.96
N VAL A 86 -0.10 5.86 2.78
CA VAL A 86 0.39 5.96 4.16
C VAL A 86 -0.80 6.26 5.09
N ILE A 87 -0.94 5.49 6.17
CA ILE A 87 -1.96 5.73 7.20
C ILE A 87 -1.28 6.12 8.51
N PRO A 88 -1.56 7.30 9.08
CA PRO A 88 -1.02 7.69 10.37
C PRO A 88 -1.75 7.02 11.54
N PHE A 89 -0.97 6.66 12.56
CA PHE A 89 -1.39 6.30 13.91
C PHE A 89 -0.55 7.10 14.91
N PRO A 90 -0.89 7.17 16.21
CA PRO A 90 -0.18 8.04 17.16
C PRO A 90 1.35 7.93 17.11
N ASN A 91 1.89 6.72 17.16
CA ASN A 91 3.34 6.47 17.19
C ASN A 91 3.87 5.77 15.93
N HIS A 92 3.01 5.47 14.95
CA HIS A 92 3.38 4.69 13.78
C HIS A 92 2.81 5.27 12.49
N LEU A 93 3.46 4.96 11.38
CA LEU A 93 2.89 5.07 10.03
C LEU A 93 2.78 3.67 9.45
N ILE A 94 1.65 3.35 8.84
CA ILE A 94 1.52 2.17 7.98
C ILE A 94 1.76 2.61 6.55
N ILE A 95 2.71 2.00 5.92
CA ILE A 95 3.16 2.35 4.57
C ILE A 95 2.84 1.18 3.65
N MET A 96 2.11 1.45 2.58
CA MET A 96 1.91 0.52 1.48
C MET A 96 2.73 0.96 0.28
N GLU A 97 3.58 0.07 -0.18
CA GLU A 97 4.48 0.28 -1.31
C GLU A 97 4.29 -0.81 -2.36
N ARG A 98 4.69 -0.53 -3.59
CA ARG A 98 4.84 -1.55 -4.63
C ARG A 98 6.29 -1.60 -5.09
N GLU A 99 6.88 -2.77 -4.99
CA GLU A 99 8.23 -3.06 -5.42
C GLU A 99 8.25 -4.38 -6.19
N ASN A 100 8.91 -4.40 -7.35
CA ASN A 100 8.92 -5.58 -8.24
C ASN A 100 7.52 -6.16 -8.53
N GLY A 101 6.48 -5.30 -8.65
CA GLY A 101 5.10 -5.69 -8.90
C GLY A 101 4.33 -6.22 -7.70
N LEU A 102 4.94 -6.38 -6.52
CA LEU A 102 4.27 -6.82 -5.29
C LEU A 102 4.03 -5.66 -4.32
N ARG A 103 2.85 -5.68 -3.69
CA ARG A 103 2.54 -4.74 -2.61
C ARG A 103 3.18 -5.19 -1.31
N LYS A 104 3.93 -4.30 -0.69
CA LYS A 104 4.55 -4.49 0.62
C LYS A 104 3.86 -3.61 1.65
N LEU A 105 3.66 -4.13 2.85
CA LEU A 105 3.16 -3.40 3.99
C LEU A 105 4.26 -3.25 5.03
N LYS A 106 4.48 -2.03 5.50
CA LYS A 106 5.50 -1.70 6.49
C LYS A 106 4.90 -0.91 7.64
N ILE A 107 5.38 -1.15 8.84
CA ILE A 107 5.12 -0.36 10.05
C ILE A 107 6.37 0.46 10.31
N LEU A 108 6.26 1.78 10.24
CA LEU A 108 7.32 2.71 10.62
C LEU A 108 7.01 3.32 11.98
N HIS A 109 7.90 3.18 12.95
CA HIS A 109 7.79 3.88 14.22
C HIS A 109 8.27 5.33 14.06
N LYS A 110 7.42 6.31 14.40
CA LYS A 110 7.65 7.73 14.08
C LYS A 110 8.90 8.30 14.77
N GLU A 111 9.16 7.96 16.01
CA GLU A 111 10.29 8.47 16.80
C GLU A 111 11.59 7.76 16.43
N SER A 112 11.66 6.45 16.64
CA SER A 112 12.89 5.66 16.44
C SER A 112 13.25 5.44 14.97
N LYS A 113 12.33 5.72 14.02
CA LYS A 113 12.46 5.44 12.59
C LYS A 113 12.65 3.95 12.26
N ALA A 114 12.42 3.08 13.23
CA ALA A 114 12.48 1.63 13.02
C ALA A 114 11.34 1.21 12.06
N VAL A 115 11.70 0.40 11.06
CA VAL A 115 10.78 -0.13 10.06
C VAL A 115 10.64 -1.63 10.22
N LYS A 116 9.41 -2.12 10.24
CA LYS A 116 9.09 -3.54 10.24
C LYS A 116 8.23 -3.88 9.03
N GLU A 117 8.70 -4.76 8.17
CA GLU A 117 7.93 -5.26 7.04
C GLU A 117 7.00 -6.40 7.48
N ILE A 118 5.78 -6.42 6.95
CA ILE A 118 4.83 -7.52 7.12
C ILE A 118 5.12 -8.58 6.09
N ASN A 119 5.68 -9.70 6.54
CA ASN A 119 6.03 -10.80 5.65
C ASN A 119 4.80 -11.62 5.25
N PHE A 120 4.76 -12.01 3.99
CA PHE A 120 3.78 -12.91 3.40
C PHE A 120 4.43 -14.24 2.98
N ASN A 121 3.67 -15.34 3.08
CA ASN A 121 4.23 -16.68 2.88
C ASN A 121 4.30 -17.11 1.41
N ASP A 122 3.52 -16.49 0.54
CA ASP A 122 3.49 -16.83 -0.87
C ASP A 122 4.43 -15.92 -1.68
N PRO A 123 5.12 -16.44 -2.71
CA PRO A 123 6.05 -15.65 -3.52
C PRO A 123 5.34 -14.64 -4.43
N THR A 124 4.05 -14.84 -4.66
CA THR A 124 3.16 -13.91 -5.37
C THR A 124 1.81 -13.83 -4.66
N TYR A 125 1.33 -12.63 -4.45
CA TYR A 125 0.15 -12.35 -3.66
C TYR A 125 -0.42 -10.96 -3.99
N THR A 126 -1.62 -10.73 -3.52
CA THR A 126 -2.22 -9.39 -3.42
C THR A 126 -2.40 -9.03 -1.95
N ALA A 127 -1.93 -7.85 -1.57
CA ALA A 127 -2.19 -7.26 -0.26
C ALA A 127 -2.78 -5.85 -0.45
N TYR A 128 -3.69 -5.45 0.45
CA TYR A 128 -4.30 -4.14 0.41
C TYR A 128 -4.68 -3.68 1.83
N LEU A 129 -4.61 -2.38 2.08
CA LEU A 129 -5.10 -1.82 3.34
C LEU A 129 -6.62 -1.92 3.37
N ALA A 130 -7.16 -2.53 4.41
CA ALA A 130 -8.59 -2.51 4.69
C ALA A 130 -9.01 -1.15 5.30
N SER A 131 -10.28 -0.99 5.65
CA SER A 131 -10.73 0.22 6.34
C SER A 131 -10.07 0.33 7.72
N ASN A 132 -9.41 1.47 7.98
CA ASN A 132 -8.70 1.79 9.22
C ASN A 132 -9.07 3.21 9.68
N PRO A 133 -10.35 3.48 10.01
CA PRO A 133 -10.80 4.84 10.31
C PRO A 133 -10.35 5.35 11.69
N GLU A 134 -10.00 4.44 12.59
CA GLU A 134 -9.67 4.77 13.98
C GLU A 134 -8.19 5.10 14.13
N TYR A 135 -7.90 6.31 14.59
CA TYR A 135 -6.52 6.76 14.80
C TYR A 135 -5.91 6.25 16.12
N TYR A 136 -6.66 6.30 17.24
CA TYR A 136 -6.19 5.95 18.59
C TYR A 136 -6.36 4.47 18.91
N VAL A 137 -5.78 3.60 18.09
CA VAL A 137 -5.83 2.14 18.25
C VAL A 137 -4.42 1.53 18.19
N ASP A 138 -4.29 0.29 18.69
CA ASP A 138 -3.04 -0.46 18.73
C ASP A 138 -2.82 -1.37 17.53
N ARG A 139 -3.71 -1.35 16.55
CA ARG A 139 -3.71 -2.27 15.41
C ARG A 139 -4.26 -1.65 14.15
N PHE A 140 -3.88 -2.22 13.02
CA PHE A 140 -4.47 -1.95 11.70
C PHE A 140 -4.94 -3.23 11.03
N TYR A 141 -5.73 -3.07 9.97
CA TYR A 141 -6.34 -4.15 9.22
C TYR A 141 -5.88 -4.13 7.77
N PHE A 142 -5.64 -5.31 7.21
CA PHE A 142 -5.31 -5.48 5.80
C PHE A 142 -5.93 -6.74 5.23
N GLY A 143 -6.23 -6.71 3.92
CA GLY A 143 -6.62 -7.87 3.15
C GLY A 143 -5.43 -8.53 2.47
N TYR A 144 -5.50 -9.83 2.30
CA TYR A 144 -4.48 -10.65 1.65
C TYR A 144 -5.13 -11.80 0.90
N SER A 145 -4.65 -12.06 -0.32
CA SER A 145 -4.96 -13.27 -1.06
C SER A 145 -3.77 -13.69 -1.93
N SER A 146 -3.73 -14.94 -2.33
CA SER A 146 -2.77 -15.47 -3.30
C SER A 146 -3.45 -16.46 -4.24
N MET A 147 -2.72 -17.00 -5.20
CA MET A 147 -3.25 -18.01 -6.12
C MET A 147 -3.64 -19.32 -5.41
N ARG A 148 -3.26 -19.51 -4.13
CA ARG A 148 -3.66 -20.67 -3.30
C ARG A 148 -4.27 -20.29 -1.96
N THR A 149 -4.29 -19.02 -1.60
CA THR A 149 -4.86 -18.53 -0.34
C THR A 149 -6.09 -17.68 -0.65
N PRO A 150 -7.29 -18.11 -0.22
CA PRO A 150 -8.51 -17.33 -0.39
C PRO A 150 -8.43 -15.96 0.23
N ASP A 151 -9.27 -15.04 -0.21
CA ASP A 151 -9.32 -13.69 0.34
C ASP A 151 -9.48 -13.71 1.85
N SER A 152 -8.61 -13.01 2.54
CA SER A 152 -8.40 -13.13 3.98
C SER A 152 -8.21 -11.74 4.59
N LEU A 153 -8.88 -11.48 5.69
CA LEU A 153 -8.74 -10.26 6.48
C LEU A 153 -7.87 -10.54 7.71
N PHE A 154 -6.88 -9.71 7.92
CA PHE A 154 -5.97 -9.78 9.06
C PHE A 154 -6.01 -8.50 9.90
N SER A 155 -5.77 -8.64 11.20
CA SER A 155 -5.34 -7.54 12.07
C SER A 155 -3.87 -7.68 12.40
N VAL A 156 -3.18 -6.55 12.59
CA VAL A 156 -1.77 -6.49 12.97
C VAL A 156 -1.60 -5.54 14.13
N VAL A 157 -0.92 -5.98 15.19
CA VAL A 157 -0.54 -5.13 16.33
C VAL A 157 0.61 -4.22 15.91
N LEU A 158 0.46 -2.91 16.07
CA LEU A 158 1.40 -1.89 15.63
C LEU A 158 2.78 -2.03 16.30
N SER A 159 2.81 -2.29 17.60
CA SER A 159 4.07 -2.31 18.38
C SER A 159 4.98 -3.48 18.03
N ASN A 160 4.43 -4.65 17.66
CA ASN A 160 5.23 -5.86 17.45
C ASN A 160 5.01 -6.55 16.10
N GLY A 161 4.04 -6.09 15.27
CA GLY A 161 3.73 -6.66 13.97
C GLY A 161 3.07 -8.05 14.02
N ARG A 162 2.55 -8.47 15.18
CA ARG A 162 1.87 -9.76 15.32
C ARG A 162 0.57 -9.78 14.52
N LYS A 163 0.49 -10.69 13.57
CA LYS A 163 -0.69 -10.89 12.71
C LYS A 163 -1.69 -11.84 13.36
N ARG A 164 -2.99 -11.55 13.16
CA ARG A 164 -4.09 -12.46 13.49
C ARG A 164 -5.06 -12.51 12.32
N LEU A 165 -5.35 -13.70 11.84
CA LEU A 165 -6.42 -13.94 10.86
C LEU A 165 -7.78 -13.69 11.54
N LEU A 166 -8.59 -12.83 10.94
CA LEU A 166 -9.94 -12.50 11.41
C LEU A 166 -11.02 -13.22 10.61
N LYS A 167 -10.84 -13.25 9.29
CA LYS A 167 -11.79 -13.86 8.37
C LYS A 167 -11.05 -14.38 7.14
N GLN A 168 -11.50 -15.50 6.61
CA GLN A 168 -11.05 -16.02 5.32
C GLN A 168 -12.28 -16.47 4.53
N ALA A 169 -12.28 -16.17 3.24
CA ALA A 169 -13.33 -16.63 2.34
C ALA A 169 -13.34 -18.16 2.26
N GLU A 170 -14.53 -18.73 2.31
CA GLU A 170 -14.72 -20.17 2.17
C GLU A 170 -14.64 -20.58 0.70
N VAL A 171 -13.91 -21.65 0.41
CA VAL A 171 -13.91 -22.29 -0.90
C VAL A 171 -14.80 -23.52 -0.84
N LYS A 172 -15.90 -23.49 -1.60
CA LYS A 172 -16.83 -24.62 -1.65
C LYS A 172 -16.17 -25.85 -2.30
N GLY A 173 -16.48 -27.05 -1.78
CA GLY A 173 -15.94 -28.31 -2.25
C GLY A 173 -14.65 -28.72 -1.55
N VAL A 174 -13.93 -29.70 -2.12
CA VAL A 174 -12.67 -30.22 -1.56
C VAL A 174 -11.52 -29.33 -1.99
N PHE A 175 -11.10 -28.47 -1.10
CA PHE A 175 -9.98 -27.55 -1.32
C PHE A 175 -9.02 -27.55 -0.12
N SER A 176 -7.72 -27.65 -0.41
CA SER A 176 -6.66 -27.38 0.55
C SER A 176 -5.57 -26.54 -0.12
N SER A 177 -5.21 -25.39 0.45
CA SER A 177 -4.14 -24.54 -0.08
C SER A 177 -2.78 -25.25 -0.08
N SER A 178 -2.58 -26.23 0.79
CA SER A 178 -1.36 -27.04 0.85
C SER A 178 -1.16 -27.96 -0.37
N ASP A 179 -2.25 -28.26 -1.11
CA ASP A 179 -2.19 -29.08 -2.32
C ASP A 179 -1.55 -28.35 -3.50
N TYR A 180 -1.50 -27.02 -3.43
CA TYR A 180 -1.03 -26.18 -4.52
C TYR A 180 0.37 -25.64 -4.24
N LYS A 181 1.17 -25.51 -5.30
CA LYS A 181 2.42 -24.75 -5.30
C LYS A 181 2.22 -23.46 -6.06
N VAL A 182 2.76 -22.39 -5.52
CA VAL A 182 2.81 -21.08 -6.16
C VAL A 182 4.27 -20.71 -6.33
N GLU A 183 4.64 -20.31 -7.52
CA GLU A 183 5.98 -19.88 -7.89
C GLU A 183 5.93 -18.51 -8.56
N ARG A 184 7.03 -17.81 -8.52
CA ARG A 184 7.22 -16.55 -9.23
C ARG A 184 8.54 -16.59 -9.94
N GLU A 185 8.47 -16.44 -11.25
CA GLU A 185 9.62 -16.41 -12.15
C GLU A 185 9.73 -15.06 -12.85
N PHE A 186 10.92 -14.72 -13.29
CA PHE A 186 11.13 -13.56 -14.14
C PHE A 186 11.55 -14.02 -15.52
N ILE A 187 10.81 -13.62 -16.54
CA ILE A 187 11.08 -13.95 -17.93
C ILE A 187 11.58 -12.72 -18.64
N THR A 188 12.70 -12.86 -19.34
CA THR A 188 13.27 -11.77 -20.13
C THR A 188 12.48 -11.58 -21.43
N ALA A 189 11.85 -10.42 -21.59
CA ALA A 189 11.16 -10.05 -22.81
C ALA A 189 12.16 -9.72 -23.94
N ARG A 190 11.68 -9.53 -25.18
CA ARG A 190 12.53 -9.28 -26.35
C ARG A 190 13.37 -8.00 -26.22
N ASP A 191 12.89 -7.01 -25.48
CA ASP A 191 13.56 -5.74 -25.21
C ASP A 191 14.47 -5.78 -23.96
N GLY A 192 14.66 -6.96 -23.36
CA GLY A 192 15.45 -7.14 -22.14
C GLY A 192 14.71 -6.94 -20.84
N THR A 193 13.45 -6.50 -20.88
CA THR A 193 12.63 -6.26 -19.68
C THR A 193 12.37 -7.56 -18.92
N GLN A 194 12.56 -7.54 -17.60
CA GLN A 194 12.25 -8.66 -16.72
C GLN A 194 10.76 -8.65 -16.37
N VAL A 195 10.00 -9.57 -16.94
CA VAL A 195 8.55 -9.69 -16.73
C VAL A 195 8.28 -10.72 -15.63
N PRO A 196 7.64 -10.33 -14.51
CA PRO A 196 7.29 -11.28 -13.46
C PRO A 196 6.11 -12.16 -13.91
N VAL A 197 6.25 -13.46 -13.77
CA VAL A 197 5.23 -14.46 -14.06
C VAL A 197 4.87 -15.22 -12.80
N SER A 198 3.59 -15.26 -12.47
CA SER A 198 3.05 -16.01 -11.35
C SER A 198 2.54 -17.36 -11.86
N ILE A 199 2.96 -18.46 -11.23
CA ILE A 199 2.65 -19.83 -11.64
C ILE A 199 1.96 -20.52 -10.49
N VAL A 200 0.85 -21.22 -10.75
CA VAL A 200 0.17 -22.08 -9.77
C VAL A 200 -0.16 -23.42 -10.38
N TYR A 201 0.05 -24.46 -9.60
CA TYR A 201 -0.32 -25.81 -9.99
C TYR A 201 -0.63 -26.71 -8.79
N LYS A 202 -1.44 -27.75 -9.02
CA LYS A 202 -1.72 -28.78 -8.01
C LYS A 202 -0.56 -29.78 -7.97
N LYS A 203 0.11 -29.90 -6.81
CA LYS A 203 1.36 -30.68 -6.65
C LYS A 203 1.25 -32.10 -7.16
N ASN A 204 0.17 -32.81 -6.83
CA ASN A 204 -0.04 -34.21 -7.21
C ASN A 204 -0.51 -34.42 -8.67
N LYS A 205 -0.70 -33.34 -9.43
CA LYS A 205 -1.04 -33.36 -10.85
C LYS A 205 0.07 -32.84 -11.75
N PHE A 206 1.14 -32.30 -11.15
CA PHE A 206 2.24 -31.73 -11.90
C PHE A 206 3.07 -32.82 -12.58
N LYS A 207 3.22 -32.68 -13.89
CA LYS A 207 4.11 -33.48 -14.73
C LYS A 207 4.92 -32.55 -15.60
N LYS A 208 6.24 -32.60 -15.43
CA LYS A 208 7.15 -31.71 -16.17
C LYS A 208 7.01 -31.92 -17.67
N ASN A 209 6.79 -30.83 -18.43
CA ASN A 209 6.62 -30.78 -19.88
C ASN A 209 5.38 -31.53 -20.45
N GLU A 210 4.47 -32.01 -19.62
CA GLU A 210 3.28 -32.74 -20.07
C GLU A 210 1.96 -32.05 -19.72
N ASN A 211 1.97 -31.08 -18.78
CA ASN A 211 0.76 -30.41 -18.38
C ASN A 211 0.32 -29.36 -19.40
N PRO A 212 -0.99 -29.24 -19.69
CA PRO A 212 -1.51 -28.10 -20.41
C PRO A 212 -1.30 -26.82 -19.56
N ILE A 213 -1.04 -25.70 -20.24
CA ILE A 213 -0.83 -24.41 -19.61
C ILE A 213 -1.97 -23.47 -20.01
N PHE A 214 -2.58 -22.83 -19.02
CA PHE A 214 -3.43 -21.66 -19.22
C PHE A 214 -2.62 -20.40 -18.96
N LEU A 215 -2.36 -19.63 -20.01
CA LEU A 215 -1.67 -18.35 -19.90
C LEU A 215 -2.67 -17.21 -19.89
N TYR A 216 -2.62 -16.38 -18.86
CA TYR A 216 -3.42 -15.17 -18.72
C TYR A 216 -2.51 -13.95 -18.63
N GLY A 217 -2.76 -12.96 -19.45
CA GLY A 217 -2.08 -11.67 -19.44
C GLY A 217 -3.08 -10.53 -19.62
N TYR A 218 -2.81 -9.40 -18.98
CA TYR A 218 -3.64 -8.21 -19.04
C TYR A 218 -2.76 -6.96 -19.06
#